data_015cc38da0f43289c11586e6bc8a8703
#
_entry.id   015cc38da0f43289c11586e6bc8a8703
#
_cell.length_a   1.000
_cell.length_b   1.000
_cell.length_c   1.000
_cell.angle_alpha   90.00
_cell.angle_beta   90.00
_cell.angle_gamma   90.00
#
_symmetry.space_group_name_H-M   'P 1'
#
loop_
_entity.id
_entity.type
_entity.pdbx_description
1 polymer ?
#
loop_
_entity_poly.entity_id
_entity_poly.type
_entity_poly.pdbx_seq_one_letter_code
_entity_poly.pdbx_strand_id
1 'polypeptide(L)'
;MDVARCFNTKVITTSDAARLPGAEHIGYDHHHTNLSETKELARKILDRALEAHELRKGMPVFIPPYEITAEVGFSPESTVKHYGSFKPLADALKSGKVRGIVNVVGCSNPRVIYEKATVDIVDTLIKNGCIITTNGCASFPLMKLGYCNTDAIKKCSPALQEFLGDDQPPVWHVGECVDNARSSGIFAGIAGELGLNLPQMPFAMSSPEWSNEKGIDASLGF
;
A
#
# COMPACT_ATOMS: atom_id res chain seq x y z
N MET A 1 -16.85 18.13 -1.68
CA MET A 1 -18.23 18.16 -1.13
C MET A 1 -19.30 18.11 -2.22
N ASP A 2 -19.12 18.78 -3.35
CA ASP A 2 -20.14 18.79 -4.41
C ASP A 2 -20.40 17.41 -5.03
N VAL A 3 -19.36 16.63 -5.25
CA VAL A 3 -19.51 15.23 -5.70
C VAL A 3 -20.35 14.43 -4.72
N ALA A 4 -20.11 14.56 -3.42
CA ALA A 4 -20.92 13.87 -2.40
C ALA A 4 -22.39 14.27 -2.46
N ARG A 5 -22.69 15.55 -2.68
CA ARG A 5 -24.07 16.05 -2.82
C ARG A 5 -24.72 15.51 -4.10
N CYS A 6 -24.00 15.52 -5.24
CA CYS A 6 -24.53 14.99 -6.51
C CYS A 6 -24.90 13.51 -6.43
N PHE A 7 -24.21 12.74 -5.62
CA PHE A 7 -24.44 11.30 -5.47
C PHE A 7 -25.17 10.91 -4.19
N ASN A 8 -25.80 11.86 -3.48
CA ASN A 8 -26.50 11.62 -2.22
C ASN A 8 -25.68 10.79 -1.22
N THR A 9 -24.38 11.02 -1.20
CA THR A 9 -23.48 10.38 -0.24
C THR A 9 -22.99 11.36 0.81
N LYS A 10 -22.37 10.85 1.86
CA LYS A 10 -21.81 11.66 2.95
C LYS A 10 -20.29 11.58 2.93
N VAL A 11 -19.65 12.66 3.31
CA VAL A 11 -18.22 12.69 3.64
C VAL A 11 -18.10 12.86 5.13
N ILE A 12 -17.42 11.92 5.75
CA ILE A 12 -17.13 11.91 7.19
C ILE A 12 -15.63 12.00 7.37
N THR A 13 -15.19 12.91 8.23
CA THR A 13 -13.80 13.02 8.64
C THR A 13 -13.65 12.55 10.07
N THR A 14 -12.59 11.81 10.37
CA THR A 14 -12.34 11.21 11.69
C THR A 14 -11.09 11.75 12.37
N SER A 15 -10.20 12.41 11.64
CA SER A 15 -8.99 13.04 12.17
C SER A 15 -9.10 14.55 12.13
N ASP A 16 -8.65 15.23 13.19
CA ASP A 16 -8.61 16.69 13.23
C ASP A 16 -7.72 17.28 12.13
N ALA A 17 -6.66 16.59 11.75
CA ALA A 17 -5.78 16.98 10.65
C ALA A 17 -6.45 16.93 9.27
N ALA A 18 -7.57 16.23 9.14
CA ALA A 18 -8.27 16.01 7.87
C ALA A 18 -9.70 16.62 7.85
N ARG A 19 -9.98 17.58 8.68
CA ARG A 19 -11.29 18.27 8.69
C ARG A 19 -11.54 18.98 7.36
N LEU A 20 -12.70 18.71 6.76
CA LEU A 20 -13.13 19.33 5.52
C LEU A 20 -14.35 20.23 5.78
N PRO A 21 -14.37 21.49 5.31
CA PRO A 21 -15.54 22.34 5.40
C PRO A 21 -16.77 21.67 4.78
N GLY A 22 -17.87 21.62 5.55
CA GLY A 22 -19.13 21.02 5.12
C GLY A 22 -19.20 19.48 5.20
N ALA A 23 -18.16 18.79 5.65
CA ALA A 23 -18.22 17.38 6.04
C ALA A 23 -18.71 17.24 7.49
N GLU A 24 -19.36 16.13 7.79
CA GLU A 24 -19.62 15.73 9.18
C GLU A 24 -18.29 15.27 9.80
N HIS A 25 -17.96 15.74 10.99
CA HIS A 25 -16.79 15.30 11.71
C HIS A 25 -17.18 14.38 12.87
N ILE A 26 -16.75 13.12 12.78
CA ILE A 26 -16.88 12.13 13.85
C ILE A 26 -15.46 11.82 14.32
N GLY A 27 -14.85 12.82 14.97
CA GLY A 27 -13.49 12.74 15.48
C GLY A 27 -13.39 12.00 16.80
N TYR A 28 -12.19 11.57 17.11
CA TYR A 28 -11.84 11.03 18.41
C TYR A 28 -10.48 11.59 18.86
N ASP A 29 -10.32 11.70 20.14
CA ASP A 29 -9.04 12.08 20.73
C ASP A 29 -8.11 10.85 20.76
N HIS A 30 -7.09 10.86 19.95
CA HIS A 30 -6.10 9.79 19.86
C HIS A 30 -5.41 9.46 21.19
N HIS A 31 -5.35 10.43 22.11
CA HIS A 31 -4.68 10.26 23.40
C HIS A 31 -5.57 9.62 24.47
N HIS A 32 -6.89 9.68 24.29
CA HIS A 32 -7.85 9.26 25.31
C HIS A 32 -8.83 8.19 24.85
N THR A 33 -8.85 7.86 23.55
CA THR A 33 -9.82 6.90 23.01
C THR A 33 -9.48 5.47 23.46
N ASN A 34 -10.43 4.84 24.12
CA ASN A 34 -10.36 3.43 24.46
C ASN A 34 -11.15 2.57 23.45
N LEU A 35 -11.08 1.25 23.57
CA LEU A 35 -11.72 0.32 22.65
C LEU A 35 -13.26 0.47 22.60
N SER A 36 -13.90 0.79 23.72
CA SER A 36 -15.37 0.95 23.76
C SER A 36 -15.81 2.21 23.03
N GLU A 37 -15.10 3.33 23.21
CA GLU A 37 -15.33 4.58 22.49
C GLU A 37 -15.08 4.42 20.99
N THR A 38 -14.02 3.73 20.61
CA THR A 38 -13.73 3.39 19.20
C THR A 38 -14.87 2.61 18.55
N LYS A 39 -15.44 1.62 19.27
CA LYS A 39 -16.60 0.86 18.79
C LYS A 39 -17.85 1.72 18.64
N GLU A 40 -18.07 2.65 19.56
CA GLU A 40 -19.21 3.59 19.48
C GLU A 40 -19.07 4.52 18.27
N LEU A 41 -17.87 5.07 18.05
CA LEU A 41 -17.61 5.93 16.89
C LEU A 41 -17.74 5.16 15.57
N ALA A 42 -17.22 3.95 15.50
CA ALA A 42 -17.39 3.07 14.34
C ALA A 42 -18.87 2.79 14.05
N ARG A 43 -19.69 2.58 15.08
CA ARG A 43 -21.14 2.40 14.94
C ARG A 43 -21.81 3.67 14.39
N LYS A 44 -21.46 4.85 14.88
CA LYS A 44 -21.97 6.12 14.33
C LYS A 44 -21.63 6.28 12.84
N ILE A 45 -20.41 5.92 12.42
CA ILE A 45 -20.02 5.95 11.02
C ILE A 45 -20.84 4.95 10.19
N LEU A 46 -21.07 3.75 10.70
CA LEU A 46 -21.90 2.75 10.06
C LEU A 46 -23.35 3.23 9.89
N ASP A 47 -23.93 3.84 10.92
CA ASP A 47 -25.29 4.40 10.84
C ASP A 47 -25.38 5.47 9.75
N ARG A 48 -24.37 6.33 9.60
CA ARG A 48 -24.32 7.32 8.51
C ARG A 48 -24.17 6.68 7.13
N ALA A 49 -23.44 5.57 7.04
CA ALA A 49 -23.31 4.80 5.79
C ALA A 49 -24.67 4.18 5.40
N LEU A 50 -25.40 3.62 6.35
CA LEU A 50 -26.74 3.07 6.14
C LEU A 50 -27.75 4.15 5.72
N GLU A 51 -27.75 5.32 6.38
CA GLU A 51 -28.57 6.47 5.95
C GLU A 51 -28.24 6.89 4.50
N ALA A 52 -26.97 7.00 4.15
CA ALA A 52 -26.56 7.33 2.79
C ALA A 52 -27.00 6.27 1.78
N HIS A 53 -26.95 4.99 2.16
CA HIS A 53 -27.44 3.89 1.31
C HIS A 53 -28.93 4.06 1.01
N GLU A 54 -29.77 4.35 2.01
CA GLU A 54 -31.19 4.58 1.80
C GLU A 54 -31.46 5.77 0.86
N LEU A 55 -30.72 6.87 1.02
CA LEU A 55 -30.86 8.05 0.14
C LEU A 55 -30.43 7.78 -1.31
N ARG A 56 -29.64 6.76 -1.54
CA ARG A 56 -29.13 6.39 -2.87
C ARG A 56 -29.98 5.32 -3.58
N LYS A 57 -30.99 4.77 -2.92
CA LYS A 57 -31.89 3.81 -3.55
C LYS A 57 -32.53 4.40 -4.81
N GLY A 58 -32.42 3.68 -5.91
CA GLY A 58 -32.95 4.12 -7.20
C GLY A 58 -32.07 5.07 -8.00
N MET A 59 -30.91 5.49 -7.48
CA MET A 59 -29.95 6.25 -8.28
C MET A 59 -29.25 5.33 -9.30
N PRO A 60 -28.90 5.85 -10.49
CA PRO A 60 -28.08 5.11 -11.44
C PRO A 60 -26.74 4.72 -10.84
N VAL A 61 -26.38 3.46 -10.97
CA VAL A 61 -25.07 2.94 -10.55
C VAL A 61 -24.33 2.43 -11.77
N PHE A 62 -23.11 2.89 -11.96
CA PHE A 62 -22.20 2.35 -12.95
C PHE A 62 -21.13 1.51 -12.24
N ILE A 63 -21.16 0.20 -12.53
CA ILE A 63 -20.10 -0.72 -12.09
C ILE A 63 -19.34 -1.13 -13.33
N PRO A 64 -18.02 -0.89 -13.43
CA PRO A 64 -17.23 -1.33 -14.57
C PRO A 64 -17.36 -2.84 -14.78
N PRO A 65 -17.47 -3.32 -16.03
CA PRO A 65 -17.69 -4.73 -16.33
C PRO A 65 -16.39 -5.56 -16.31
N TYR A 66 -15.51 -5.27 -15.39
CA TYR A 66 -14.26 -6.01 -15.19
C TYR A 66 -13.95 -6.15 -13.70
N GLU A 67 -13.26 -7.23 -13.37
CA GLU A 67 -12.76 -7.51 -12.03
C GLU A 67 -11.23 -7.47 -12.02
N ILE A 68 -10.67 -7.05 -10.90
CA ILE A 68 -9.23 -7.01 -10.67
C ILE A 68 -8.96 -7.82 -9.41
N THR A 69 -8.03 -8.75 -9.50
CA THR A 69 -7.52 -9.48 -8.36
C THR A 69 -6.13 -8.95 -7.99
N ALA A 70 -5.89 -8.73 -6.71
CA ALA A 70 -4.58 -8.35 -6.19
C ALA A 70 -4.32 -9.07 -4.87
N GLU A 71 -3.09 -9.49 -4.66
CA GLU A 71 -2.63 -10.03 -3.40
C GLU A 71 -2.19 -8.88 -2.49
N VAL A 72 -2.71 -8.88 -1.27
CA VAL A 72 -2.52 -7.79 -0.31
C VAL A 72 -2.23 -8.33 1.09
N GLY A 73 -1.79 -7.45 2.00
CA GLY A 73 -1.59 -7.81 3.41
C GLY A 73 -0.21 -8.39 3.71
N PHE A 74 0.78 -8.04 2.90
CA PHE A 74 2.17 -8.39 3.19
C PHE A 74 2.64 -7.67 4.47
N SER A 75 3.26 -8.43 5.35
CA SER A 75 3.80 -7.96 6.63
C SER A 75 5.00 -8.82 7.05
N PRO A 76 5.76 -8.43 8.07
CA PRO A 76 6.78 -9.32 8.63
C PRO A 76 6.23 -10.71 8.98
N GLU A 77 5.05 -10.76 9.61
CA GLU A 77 4.42 -12.00 10.05
C GLU A 77 3.96 -12.87 8.87
N SER A 78 3.35 -12.26 7.84
CA SER A 78 2.94 -13.00 6.64
C SER A 78 4.14 -13.51 5.84
N THR A 79 5.23 -12.74 5.81
CA THR A 79 6.50 -13.15 5.20
C THR A 79 7.10 -14.35 5.92
N VAL A 80 7.17 -14.31 7.25
CA VAL A 80 7.64 -15.45 8.05
C VAL A 80 6.71 -16.64 7.91
N LYS A 81 5.40 -16.42 7.87
CA LYS A 81 4.43 -17.52 7.66
C LYS A 81 4.64 -18.22 6.32
N HIS A 82 4.98 -17.47 5.27
CA HIS A 82 5.20 -18.03 3.93
C HIS A 82 6.55 -18.72 3.80
N TYR A 83 7.62 -18.04 4.18
CA TYR A 83 9.01 -18.52 3.99
C TYR A 83 9.58 -19.31 5.18
N GLY A 84 8.88 -19.41 6.30
CA GLY A 84 9.36 -19.98 7.56
C GLY A 84 10.25 -19.04 8.38
N SER A 85 11.00 -18.15 7.73
CA SER A 85 11.85 -17.10 8.33
C SER A 85 12.21 -16.07 7.25
N PHE A 86 12.99 -15.05 7.60
CA PHE A 86 13.58 -14.12 6.61
C PHE A 86 14.81 -14.68 5.89
N LYS A 87 15.32 -15.84 6.32
CA LYS A 87 16.53 -16.45 5.75
C LYS A 87 16.45 -16.69 4.24
N PRO A 88 15.34 -17.21 3.64
CA PRO A 88 15.26 -17.37 2.19
C PRO A 88 15.43 -16.07 1.40
N LEU A 89 14.87 -14.96 1.90
CA LEU A 89 15.07 -13.63 1.30
C LEU A 89 16.52 -13.15 1.44
N ALA A 90 17.11 -13.35 2.63
CA ALA A 90 18.51 -13.02 2.88
C ALA A 90 19.47 -13.81 1.97
N ASP A 91 19.22 -15.10 1.79
CA ASP A 91 20.01 -15.96 0.89
C ASP A 91 19.81 -15.57 -0.59
N ALA A 92 18.59 -15.17 -0.98
CA ALA A 92 18.31 -14.68 -2.33
C ALA A 92 19.04 -13.37 -2.65
N LEU A 93 19.14 -12.44 -1.67
CA LEU A 93 19.94 -11.23 -1.79
C LEU A 93 21.43 -11.54 -1.89
N LYS A 94 21.97 -12.44 -1.05
CA LYS A 94 23.38 -12.87 -1.11
C LYS A 94 23.76 -13.53 -2.43
N SER A 95 22.87 -14.35 -2.97
CA SER A 95 23.11 -15.06 -4.25
C SER A 95 22.87 -14.18 -5.48
N GLY A 96 22.29 -13.00 -5.31
CA GLY A 96 21.91 -12.11 -6.42
C GLY A 96 20.64 -12.53 -7.18
N LYS A 97 19.91 -13.57 -6.73
CA LYS A 97 18.59 -13.92 -7.28
C LYS A 97 17.60 -12.77 -7.10
N VAL A 98 17.66 -12.12 -5.95
CA VAL A 98 17.03 -10.83 -5.68
C VAL A 98 18.12 -9.77 -5.60
N ARG A 99 18.07 -8.75 -6.45
CA ARG A 99 19.09 -7.69 -6.47
C ARG A 99 18.89 -6.64 -5.40
N GLY A 100 17.68 -6.49 -4.90
CA GLY A 100 17.32 -5.55 -3.87
C GLY A 100 15.83 -5.55 -3.61
N ILE A 101 15.42 -4.82 -2.58
CA ILE A 101 14.02 -4.58 -2.27
C ILE A 101 13.80 -3.07 -2.26
N VAL A 102 12.79 -2.61 -2.99
CA VAL A 102 12.50 -1.18 -3.12
C VAL A 102 11.09 -0.89 -2.61
N ASN A 103 10.98 0.05 -1.68
CA ASN A 103 9.71 0.52 -1.18
C ASN A 103 9.20 1.65 -2.08
N VAL A 104 8.21 1.38 -2.92
CA VAL A 104 7.60 2.36 -3.84
C VAL A 104 6.27 2.81 -3.23
N VAL A 105 6.24 4.05 -2.76
CA VAL A 105 5.18 4.55 -1.86
C VAL A 105 4.74 5.96 -2.22
N GLY A 106 3.76 6.44 -1.50
CA GLY A 106 3.35 7.84 -1.54
C GLY A 106 2.04 8.08 -2.28
N CYS A 107 1.96 9.25 -2.88
CA CYS A 107 0.75 9.77 -3.52
C CYS A 107 0.72 9.46 -5.02
N SER A 108 -0.41 9.76 -5.65
CA SER A 108 -0.53 9.95 -7.09
C SER A 108 -0.77 11.44 -7.37
N ASN A 109 0.02 12.03 -8.26
CA ASN A 109 0.02 13.47 -8.50
C ASN A 109 -0.69 13.83 -9.80
N PRO A 110 -1.85 14.51 -9.75
CA PRO A 110 -2.60 14.89 -10.96
C PRO A 110 -1.94 15.98 -11.79
N ARG A 111 -0.84 16.58 -11.31
CA ARG A 111 -0.09 17.60 -12.05
C ARG A 111 0.96 17.04 -13.00
N VAL A 112 1.19 15.74 -12.98
CA VAL A 112 2.07 15.01 -13.90
C VAL A 112 1.24 14.05 -14.75
N ILE A 113 1.88 13.27 -15.62
CA ILE A 113 1.19 12.15 -16.28
C ILE A 113 0.87 11.13 -15.19
N TYR A 114 -0.40 11.11 -14.80
CA TYR A 114 -0.93 10.40 -13.64
C TYR A 114 -0.52 8.92 -13.62
N GLU A 115 0.00 8.45 -12.50
CA GLU A 115 0.45 7.08 -12.25
C GLU A 115 1.64 6.60 -13.11
N LYS A 116 2.05 7.36 -14.13
CA LYS A 116 3.06 6.91 -15.09
C LYS A 116 4.43 6.67 -14.45
N ALA A 117 4.90 7.59 -13.62
CA ALA A 117 6.22 7.47 -13.00
C ALA A 117 6.28 6.27 -12.06
N THR A 118 5.23 6.03 -11.28
CA THR A 118 5.12 4.87 -10.40
C THR A 118 5.20 3.56 -11.19
N VAL A 119 4.43 3.44 -12.25
CA VAL A 119 4.39 2.22 -13.08
C VAL A 119 5.71 1.99 -13.80
N ASP A 120 6.29 3.03 -14.42
CA ASP A 120 7.56 2.91 -15.18
C ASP A 120 8.72 2.49 -14.26
N ILE A 121 8.78 3.04 -13.03
CA ILE A 121 9.81 2.69 -12.04
C ILE A 121 9.65 1.23 -11.62
N VAL A 122 8.44 0.81 -11.25
CA VAL A 122 8.19 -0.57 -10.81
C VAL A 122 8.48 -1.55 -11.92
N ASP A 123 8.01 -1.29 -13.14
CA ASP A 123 8.27 -2.16 -14.30
C ASP A 123 9.77 -2.32 -14.56
N THR A 124 10.53 -1.22 -14.45
CA THR A 124 11.99 -1.25 -14.59
C THR A 124 12.66 -2.06 -13.48
N LEU A 125 12.24 -1.86 -12.24
CA LEU A 125 12.84 -2.52 -11.08
C LEU A 125 12.62 -4.04 -11.07
N ILE A 126 11.41 -4.53 -11.35
CA ILE A 126 11.14 -5.98 -11.38
C ILE A 126 11.87 -6.66 -12.54
N LYS A 127 11.99 -6.01 -13.71
CA LYS A 127 12.82 -6.48 -14.84
C LYS A 127 14.29 -6.59 -14.47
N ASN A 128 14.74 -5.78 -13.52
CA ASN A 128 16.12 -5.79 -13.03
C ASN A 128 16.29 -6.61 -11.73
N GLY A 129 15.31 -7.41 -11.35
CA GLY A 129 15.45 -8.38 -10.26
C GLY A 129 15.18 -7.84 -8.88
N CYS A 130 14.45 -6.73 -8.75
CA CYS A 130 14.05 -6.17 -7.45
C CYS A 130 12.63 -6.62 -7.06
N ILE A 131 12.44 -6.95 -5.79
CA ILE A 131 11.11 -7.05 -5.17
C ILE A 131 10.66 -5.65 -4.79
N ILE A 132 9.38 -5.39 -4.91
CA ILE A 132 8.79 -4.10 -4.55
C ILE A 132 7.89 -4.29 -3.34
N THR A 133 8.07 -3.48 -2.30
CA THR A 133 7.02 -3.23 -1.32
C THR A 133 6.30 -1.93 -1.70
N THR A 134 4.99 -1.88 -1.52
CA THR A 134 4.20 -0.69 -1.89
C THR A 134 3.08 -0.45 -0.91
N ASN A 135 2.70 0.81 -0.76
CA ASN A 135 1.58 1.21 0.06
C ASN A 135 0.93 2.53 -0.41
N GLY A 136 -0.21 2.85 0.19
CA GLY A 136 -0.93 4.09 -0.08
C GLY A 136 -1.38 4.24 -1.53
N CYS A 137 -1.49 5.48 -1.99
CA CYS A 137 -1.99 5.77 -3.35
C CYS A 137 -1.09 5.21 -4.46
N ALA A 138 0.22 5.07 -4.23
CA ALA A 138 1.15 4.48 -5.20
C ALA A 138 0.86 3.01 -5.49
N SER A 139 0.22 2.29 -4.57
CA SER A 139 -0.17 0.89 -4.77
C SER A 139 -1.34 0.73 -5.73
N PHE A 140 -2.22 1.71 -5.84
CA PHE A 140 -3.45 1.61 -6.63
C PHE A 140 -3.19 1.32 -8.12
N PRO A 141 -2.34 2.06 -8.85
CA PRO A 141 -2.01 1.72 -10.23
C PRO A 141 -1.36 0.35 -10.36
N LEU A 142 -0.57 -0.07 -9.39
CA LEU A 142 0.11 -1.36 -9.41
C LEU A 142 -0.88 -2.53 -9.23
N MET A 143 -1.86 -2.38 -8.35
CA MET A 143 -2.97 -3.35 -8.23
C MET A 143 -3.82 -3.37 -9.49
N LYS A 144 -4.24 -2.19 -9.97
CA LYS A 144 -5.09 -2.02 -11.17
C LYS A 144 -4.47 -2.64 -12.43
N LEU A 145 -3.15 -2.57 -12.57
CA LEU A 145 -2.41 -3.10 -13.73
C LEU A 145 -1.83 -4.51 -13.50
N GLY A 146 -2.22 -5.17 -12.40
CA GLY A 146 -1.90 -6.54 -12.12
C GLY A 146 -0.48 -6.81 -11.61
N TYR A 147 0.28 -5.80 -11.18
CA TYR A 147 1.62 -6.00 -10.63
C TYR A 147 1.61 -6.68 -9.26
N CYS A 148 0.54 -6.51 -8.48
CA CYS A 148 0.31 -7.21 -7.22
C CYS A 148 -0.39 -8.56 -7.40
N ASN A 149 -0.12 -9.24 -8.54
CA ASN A 149 -0.65 -10.55 -8.86
C ASN A 149 0.50 -11.44 -9.36
N THR A 150 0.41 -12.74 -9.17
CA THR A 150 1.41 -13.71 -9.62
C THR A 150 1.61 -13.71 -11.13
N ASP A 151 0.62 -13.32 -11.92
CA ASP A 151 0.78 -13.12 -13.36
C ASP A 151 1.89 -12.12 -13.75
N ALA A 152 2.21 -11.19 -12.85
CA ALA A 152 3.29 -10.22 -13.07
C ALA A 152 4.69 -10.84 -12.99
N ILE A 153 4.85 -12.05 -12.47
CA ILE A 153 6.12 -12.79 -12.42
C ILE A 153 6.74 -12.88 -13.81
N LYS A 154 5.92 -13.05 -14.84
CA LYS A 154 6.34 -13.11 -16.25
C LYS A 154 7.08 -11.85 -16.73
N LYS A 155 6.92 -10.72 -16.04
CA LYS A 155 7.60 -9.45 -16.34
C LYS A 155 8.96 -9.33 -15.64
N CYS A 156 9.25 -10.19 -14.68
CA CYS A 156 10.46 -10.16 -13.86
C CYS A 156 11.68 -10.66 -14.60
N SER A 157 12.87 -10.34 -14.06
CA SER A 157 14.11 -11.01 -14.50
C SER A 157 14.03 -12.53 -14.25
N PRO A 158 14.73 -13.36 -15.03
CA PRO A 158 14.69 -14.82 -14.86
C PRO A 158 15.05 -15.30 -13.45
N ALA A 159 16.06 -14.68 -12.84
CA ALA A 159 16.48 -15.02 -11.47
C ALA A 159 15.40 -14.67 -10.42
N LEU A 160 14.69 -13.54 -10.60
CA LEU A 160 13.60 -13.16 -9.72
C LEU A 160 12.39 -14.08 -9.93
N GLN A 161 12.08 -14.48 -11.18
CA GLN A 161 11.04 -15.48 -11.47
C GLN A 161 11.32 -16.80 -10.75
N GLU A 162 12.56 -17.29 -10.82
CA GLU A 162 12.97 -18.52 -10.12
C GLU A 162 12.79 -18.42 -8.61
N PHE A 163 13.08 -17.25 -8.02
CA PHE A 163 12.94 -17.03 -6.58
C PHE A 163 11.48 -16.94 -6.13
N LEU A 164 10.64 -16.20 -6.86
CA LEU A 164 9.23 -16.01 -6.52
C LEU A 164 8.39 -17.28 -6.74
N GLY A 165 8.82 -18.17 -7.65
CA GLY A 165 8.03 -19.35 -8.03
C GLY A 165 6.72 -18.96 -8.70
N ASP A 166 5.63 -19.66 -8.35
CA ASP A 166 4.30 -19.42 -8.92
C ASP A 166 3.33 -18.80 -7.92
N ASP A 167 3.77 -18.52 -6.70
CA ASP A 167 2.90 -18.22 -5.56
C ASP A 167 3.15 -16.87 -4.86
N GLN A 168 4.14 -16.09 -5.32
CA GLN A 168 4.40 -14.76 -4.76
C GLN A 168 4.49 -13.69 -5.85
N PRO A 169 3.68 -12.62 -5.80
CA PRO A 169 3.79 -11.53 -6.77
C PRO A 169 5.11 -10.76 -6.57
N PRO A 170 5.62 -10.07 -7.59
CA PRO A 170 6.82 -9.25 -7.47
C PRO A 170 6.59 -7.94 -6.69
N VAL A 171 5.34 -7.54 -6.52
CA VAL A 171 4.93 -6.31 -5.82
C VAL A 171 4.06 -6.66 -4.64
N TRP A 172 4.55 -6.38 -3.45
CA TRP A 172 3.92 -6.69 -2.17
C TRP A 172 3.20 -5.49 -1.60
N HIS A 173 1.88 -5.51 -1.61
CA HIS A 173 1.07 -4.47 -0.98
C HIS A 173 1.07 -4.66 0.54
N VAL A 174 1.70 -3.74 1.26
CA VAL A 174 1.87 -3.84 2.72
C VAL A 174 0.79 -3.09 3.53
N GLY A 175 0.04 -2.18 2.89
CA GLY A 175 -1.02 -1.43 3.54
C GLY A 175 -1.16 0.01 3.04
N GLU A 176 -1.57 0.90 3.91
CA GLU A 176 -1.74 2.32 3.62
C GLU A 176 -0.44 3.12 3.83
N CYS A 177 -0.45 4.40 3.50
CA CYS A 177 0.74 5.26 3.62
C CYS A 177 1.29 5.38 5.05
N VAL A 178 0.49 5.07 6.05
CA VAL A 178 0.91 5.03 7.47
C VAL A 178 1.49 3.67 7.89
N ASP A 179 1.46 2.67 7.00
CA ASP A 179 1.92 1.29 7.27
C ASP A 179 3.38 1.04 6.87
N ASN A 180 4.17 2.09 6.64
CA ASN A 180 5.60 1.95 6.31
C ASN A 180 6.39 1.10 7.30
N ALA A 181 5.98 1.09 8.57
CA ALA A 181 6.56 0.24 9.60
C ALA A 181 6.55 -1.26 9.23
N ARG A 182 5.61 -1.71 8.39
CA ARG A 182 5.58 -3.10 7.88
C ARG A 182 6.72 -3.37 6.90
N SER A 183 6.97 -2.44 5.97
CA SER A 183 8.14 -2.54 5.07
C SER A 183 9.43 -2.50 5.87
N SER A 184 9.56 -1.57 6.82
CA SER A 184 10.72 -1.46 7.71
C SER A 184 10.92 -2.74 8.52
N GLY A 185 9.84 -3.37 9.00
CA GLY A 185 9.89 -4.65 9.72
C GLY A 185 10.39 -5.81 8.86
N ILE A 186 9.97 -5.88 7.58
CA ILE A 186 10.49 -6.87 6.63
C ILE A 186 11.99 -6.63 6.41
N PHE A 187 12.40 -5.41 6.17
CA PHE A 187 13.79 -5.05 5.94
C PHE A 187 14.69 -5.32 7.16
N ALA A 188 14.20 -4.97 8.35
CA ALA A 188 14.91 -5.25 9.61
C ALA A 188 15.06 -6.76 9.85
N GLY A 189 14.03 -7.55 9.57
CA GLY A 189 14.08 -9.00 9.67
C GLY A 189 15.13 -9.61 8.74
N ILE A 190 15.20 -9.16 7.49
CA ILE A 190 16.21 -9.60 6.53
C ILE A 190 17.61 -9.16 6.96
N ALA A 191 17.78 -7.90 7.39
CA ALA A 191 19.06 -7.37 7.86
C ALA A 191 19.58 -8.19 9.07
N GLY A 192 18.69 -8.56 10.00
CA GLY A 192 19.01 -9.41 11.13
C GLY A 192 19.58 -10.78 10.72
N GLU A 193 18.98 -11.44 9.71
CA GLU A 193 19.50 -12.70 9.16
C GLU A 193 20.87 -12.55 8.48
N LEU A 194 21.16 -11.36 7.96
CA LEU A 194 22.43 -11.04 7.33
C LEU A 194 23.49 -10.59 8.32
N GLY A 195 23.12 -10.29 9.57
CA GLY A 195 24.01 -9.66 10.55
C GLY A 195 24.43 -8.24 10.15
N LEU A 196 23.58 -7.52 9.42
CA LEU A 196 23.84 -6.19 8.88
C LEU A 196 22.88 -5.16 9.50
N ASN A 197 23.29 -3.89 9.46
CA ASN A 197 22.41 -2.76 9.76
C ASN A 197 21.65 -2.33 8.48
N LEU A 198 20.48 -1.72 8.62
CA LEU A 198 19.65 -1.26 7.50
C LEU A 198 20.42 -0.42 6.45
N PRO A 199 21.29 0.54 6.81
CA PRO A 199 22.06 1.30 5.83
C PRO A 199 23.06 0.49 5.00
N GLN A 200 23.33 -0.75 5.39
CA GLN A 200 24.24 -1.64 4.66
C GLN A 200 23.51 -2.55 3.68
N MET A 201 22.17 -2.48 3.67
CA MET A 201 21.31 -3.33 2.86
C MET A 201 21.05 -2.73 1.48
N PRO A 202 20.84 -3.55 0.43
CA PRO A 202 20.43 -3.09 -0.88
C PRO A 202 18.94 -2.73 -0.90
N PHE A 203 18.53 -1.82 0.00
CA PHE A 203 17.18 -1.30 0.10
C PHE A 203 17.14 0.13 -0.40
N ALA A 204 16.02 0.51 -1.00
CA ALA A 204 15.77 1.86 -1.45
C ALA A 204 14.28 2.21 -1.23
N MET A 205 14.02 3.51 -1.17
CA MET A 205 12.66 4.05 -1.19
C MET A 205 12.50 4.98 -2.37
N SER A 206 11.33 4.98 -2.97
CA SER A 206 10.94 5.89 -4.04
C SER A 206 9.51 6.38 -3.82
N SER A 207 9.30 7.68 -3.91
CA SER A 207 7.99 8.32 -3.92
C SER A 207 7.81 9.10 -5.23
N PRO A 208 7.51 8.41 -6.35
CA PRO A 208 7.62 8.99 -7.70
C PRO A 208 6.67 10.16 -7.95
N GLU A 209 5.50 10.12 -7.35
CA GLU A 209 4.43 11.07 -7.60
C GLU A 209 3.88 11.70 -6.32
N TRP A 210 4.70 11.86 -5.31
CA TRP A 210 4.24 12.50 -4.07
C TRP A 210 3.71 13.92 -4.32
N SER A 211 2.63 14.27 -3.64
CA SER A 211 1.89 15.52 -3.88
C SER A 211 1.71 16.39 -2.62
N ASN A 212 2.14 15.90 -1.48
CA ASN A 212 2.01 16.61 -0.19
C ASN A 212 3.09 16.17 0.80
N GLU A 213 3.10 16.80 1.97
CA GLU A 213 4.03 16.53 3.08
C GLU A 213 4.06 15.08 3.55
N LYS A 214 2.98 14.32 3.39
CA LYS A 214 2.95 12.88 3.77
C LYS A 214 3.96 12.03 2.99
N GLY A 215 4.28 12.45 1.77
CA GLY A 215 5.36 11.81 1.00
C GLY A 215 6.71 11.98 1.67
N ILE A 216 6.96 13.15 2.26
CA ILE A 216 8.18 13.44 3.02
C ILE A 216 8.18 12.66 4.34
N ASP A 217 7.08 12.68 5.08
CA ASP A 217 6.94 11.96 6.34
C ASP A 217 7.13 10.46 6.14
N ALA A 218 6.55 9.89 5.09
CA ALA A 218 6.74 8.49 4.72
C ALA A 218 8.21 8.17 4.39
N SER A 219 8.93 9.11 3.78
CA SER A 219 10.35 8.94 3.45
C SER A 219 11.25 9.05 4.67
N LEU A 220 10.92 9.91 5.62
CA LEU A 220 11.69 10.10 6.85
C LEU A 220 11.42 9.01 7.89
N GLY A 221 10.22 8.41 7.87
CA GLY A 221 9.83 7.33 8.77
C GLY A 221 10.35 5.95 8.35
N PHE A 222 11.13 5.90 7.30
CA PHE A 222 11.76 4.69 6.75
C PHE A 222 13.27 4.62 7.14
#